data_d3f7c63365be39d6209b531a3a5dd869
#
_entry.id   d3f7c63365be39d6209b531a3a5dd869
#
_cell.length_a   1.000
_cell.length_b   1.000
_cell.length_c   1.000
_cell.angle_alpha   90.00
_cell.angle_beta   90.00
_cell.angle_gamma   90.00
#
_symmetry.space_group_name_H-M   'P 1'
#
loop_
_entity.id
_entity.type
_entity.pdbx_description
1 polymer ?
#
loop_
_entity_poly.entity_id
_entity_poly.type
_entity_poly.pdbx_seq_one_letter_code
_entity_poly.pdbx_strand_id
1 'polypeptide(L)'
;INSFNWSQDSRYITYIQPEKEMDNIIIYDRNSKEKHQMTDGWYNVSSPNFSKDGKYLVFVSARTFNPTYSSTEWNHVYNNMNKIYILPLTQDATIPFAPENDNPKAPQQTPTTRETKKSEATKEHPKNEYDYTNIANRIIELPVSAGNYHDLHMIGNQVYFNRYGNTSIYNLKDRKETDLNSRIIFGPGYEKAIAQSGRAFQVIDIPNAPVSVNHPISTSDLKKYIDYHQEWMQIYNESWRQMRDFFYAKNMHGVDWQGVYEKYKVLIPHVNHRTDLTYVIGEMIGELSVGHAYSANGEHPTPARIPMGLLGARFKKDPSGYFKVTKIIEGANWNEATRS
;
A
#
# COMPACT_ATOMS: atom_id res chain seq x y z
N ILE A 1 -5.39 -14.69 -3.54
CA ILE A 1 -4.15 -14.49 -2.77
C ILE A 1 -3.87 -13.01 -2.74
N ASN A 2 -3.88 -12.45 -1.55
CA ASN A 2 -3.56 -11.05 -1.31
C ASN A 2 -2.25 -10.96 -0.53
N SER A 3 -1.43 -9.95 -0.80
CA SER A 3 -0.16 -9.69 -0.10
C SER A 3 0.74 -10.93 -0.03
N PHE A 4 1.69 -11.04 -0.92
CA PHE A 4 2.67 -12.13 -0.90
C PHE A 4 4.10 -11.57 -0.88
N ASN A 5 5.01 -12.28 -0.21
CA ASN A 5 6.43 -11.95 -0.17
C ASN A 5 7.30 -13.20 -0.28
N TRP A 6 8.48 -13.03 -0.84
CA TRP A 6 9.48 -14.06 -0.98
C TRP A 6 10.48 -14.04 0.17
N SER A 7 10.92 -15.23 0.60
CA SER A 7 12.16 -15.33 1.40
C SER A 7 13.37 -14.92 0.57
N GLN A 8 14.44 -14.49 1.24
CA GLN A 8 15.65 -14.00 0.57
C GLN A 8 16.36 -15.08 -0.27
N ASP A 9 16.23 -16.35 0.11
CA ASP A 9 16.75 -17.50 -0.63
C ASP A 9 15.80 -17.98 -1.76
N SER A 10 14.66 -17.30 -1.96
CA SER A 10 13.64 -17.62 -2.95
C SER A 10 13.03 -19.03 -2.81
N ARG A 11 13.18 -19.67 -1.66
CA ARG A 11 12.60 -20.99 -1.38
C ARG A 11 11.16 -20.89 -0.90
N TYR A 12 10.85 -19.92 -0.05
CA TYR A 12 9.53 -19.79 0.58
C TYR A 12 8.78 -18.59 0.06
N ILE A 13 7.46 -18.73 0.01
CA ILE A 13 6.52 -17.63 -0.26
C ILE A 13 5.57 -17.54 0.91
N THR A 14 5.47 -16.38 1.54
CA THR A 14 4.40 -16.07 2.48
C THR A 14 3.28 -15.33 1.78
N TYR A 15 2.03 -15.61 2.12
CA TYR A 15 0.86 -14.94 1.56
C TYR A 15 -0.34 -15.00 2.51
N ILE A 16 -1.31 -14.14 2.24
CA ILE A 16 -2.61 -14.14 2.94
C ILE A 16 -3.58 -15.05 2.18
N GLN A 17 -4.16 -15.98 2.90
CA GLN A 17 -5.24 -16.85 2.44
C GLN A 17 -6.53 -16.54 3.21
N PRO A 18 -7.56 -16.00 2.54
CA PRO A 18 -8.86 -15.84 3.16
C PRO A 18 -9.47 -17.19 3.52
N GLU A 19 -9.97 -17.31 4.73
CA GLU A 19 -10.71 -18.50 5.18
C GLU A 19 -11.93 -18.08 5.98
N LYS A 20 -13.14 -18.32 5.43
CA LYS A 20 -14.41 -17.86 6.00
C LYS A 20 -14.43 -16.36 6.23
N GLU A 21 -14.40 -15.90 7.48
CA GLU A 21 -14.45 -14.49 7.88
C GLU A 21 -13.08 -13.95 8.31
N MET A 22 -12.06 -14.78 8.43
CA MET A 22 -10.74 -14.42 8.93
C MET A 22 -9.65 -14.80 7.94
N ASP A 23 -8.66 -13.93 7.85
CA ASP A 23 -7.48 -14.15 7.02
C ASP A 23 -6.42 -14.97 7.77
N ASN A 24 -5.75 -15.86 7.06
CA ASN A 24 -4.63 -16.65 7.60
C ASN A 24 -3.33 -16.37 6.85
N ILE A 25 -2.21 -16.43 7.56
CA ILE A 25 -0.89 -16.41 6.96
C ILE A 25 -0.47 -17.83 6.62
N ILE A 26 -0.09 -18.02 5.37
CA ILE A 26 0.46 -19.28 4.87
C ILE A 26 1.90 -19.07 4.43
N ILE A 27 2.76 -20.06 4.69
CA ILE A 27 4.07 -20.20 4.06
C ILE A 27 4.00 -21.41 3.13
N TYR A 28 4.37 -21.19 1.87
CA TYR A 28 4.51 -22.24 0.85
C TYR A 28 5.99 -22.52 0.62
N ASP A 29 6.41 -23.78 0.79
CA ASP A 29 7.74 -24.23 0.44
C ASP A 29 7.75 -24.74 -1.01
N ARG A 30 8.53 -24.08 -1.89
CA ARG A 30 8.65 -24.45 -3.31
C ARG A 30 9.32 -25.81 -3.53
N ASN A 31 10.17 -26.25 -2.60
CA ASN A 31 10.90 -27.50 -2.73
C ASN A 31 10.02 -28.71 -2.39
N SER A 32 9.38 -28.68 -1.23
CA SER A 32 8.44 -29.75 -0.81
C SER A 32 7.06 -29.62 -1.44
N LYS A 33 6.70 -28.41 -1.95
CA LYS A 33 5.36 -28.05 -2.45
C LYS A 33 4.27 -28.09 -1.36
N GLU A 34 4.68 -28.00 -0.11
CA GLU A 34 3.78 -28.01 1.05
C GLU A 34 3.38 -26.61 1.45
N LYS A 35 2.20 -26.52 2.08
CA LYS A 35 1.66 -25.31 2.66
C LYS A 35 1.60 -25.46 4.17
N HIS A 36 2.08 -24.47 4.89
CA HIS A 36 2.06 -24.44 6.34
C HIS A 36 1.32 -23.20 6.82
N GLN A 37 0.34 -23.39 7.68
CA GLN A 37 -0.44 -22.30 8.27
C GLN A 37 0.30 -21.76 9.50
N MET A 38 0.51 -20.43 9.51
CA MET A 38 1.28 -19.75 10.56
C MET A 38 0.39 -19.18 11.67
N THR A 39 -0.89 -18.97 11.39
CA THR A 39 -1.86 -18.36 12.32
C THR A 39 -3.06 -19.28 12.49
N ASP A 40 -3.78 -19.12 13.60
CA ASP A 40 -4.86 -19.99 14.03
C ASP A 40 -6.25 -19.59 13.50
N GLY A 41 -6.35 -18.48 12.76
CA GLY A 41 -7.61 -17.98 12.21
C GLY A 41 -8.54 -17.30 13.21
N TRP A 42 -8.07 -17.01 14.42
CA TRP A 42 -8.85 -16.28 15.42
C TRP A 42 -8.86 -14.77 15.22
N TYR A 43 -7.86 -14.24 14.53
CA TYR A 43 -7.67 -12.80 14.36
C TYR A 43 -7.27 -12.48 12.92
N ASN A 44 -7.80 -11.42 12.37
CA ASN A 44 -7.37 -10.92 11.07
C ASN A 44 -5.88 -10.59 11.07
N VAL A 45 -5.24 -10.89 9.95
CA VAL A 45 -3.81 -10.70 9.73
C VAL A 45 -3.56 -10.01 8.39
N SER A 46 -2.45 -9.26 8.30
CA SER A 46 -2.06 -8.60 7.06
C SER A 46 -0.54 -8.36 7.00
N SER A 47 -0.06 -7.97 5.82
CA SER A 47 1.33 -7.53 5.58
C SER A 47 2.41 -8.49 6.07
N PRO A 48 2.33 -9.82 5.80
CA PRO A 48 3.37 -10.75 6.20
C PRO A 48 4.64 -10.51 5.39
N ASN A 49 5.80 -10.47 6.06
CA ASN A 49 7.09 -10.37 5.39
C ASN A 49 8.17 -11.13 6.15
N PHE A 50 9.11 -11.74 5.42
CA PHE A 50 10.27 -12.37 6.03
C PHE A 50 11.30 -11.32 6.48
N SER A 51 12.02 -11.61 7.58
CA SER A 51 13.21 -10.86 7.95
C SER A 51 14.32 -11.02 6.89
N LYS A 52 15.25 -10.07 6.85
CA LYS A 52 16.40 -10.13 5.92
C LYS A 52 17.23 -11.40 6.06
N ASP A 53 17.39 -11.92 7.27
CA ASP A 53 18.09 -13.17 7.54
C ASP A 53 17.22 -14.42 7.36
N GLY A 54 15.91 -14.24 7.10
CA GLY A 54 14.96 -15.32 6.90
C GLY A 54 14.56 -16.08 8.17
N LYS A 55 15.01 -15.64 9.36
CA LYS A 55 14.72 -16.34 10.61
C LYS A 55 13.38 -16.00 11.24
N TYR A 56 12.76 -14.90 10.82
CA TYR A 56 11.51 -14.40 11.36
C TYR A 56 10.51 -14.07 10.26
N LEU A 57 9.25 -14.15 10.62
CA LEU A 57 8.14 -13.55 9.90
C LEU A 57 7.61 -12.37 10.73
N VAL A 58 7.47 -11.20 10.13
CA VAL A 58 6.80 -10.05 10.72
C VAL A 58 5.44 -9.84 10.04
N PHE A 59 4.43 -9.51 10.80
CA PHE A 59 3.08 -9.31 10.28
C PHE A 59 2.23 -8.42 11.18
N VAL A 60 1.11 -7.96 10.67
CA VAL A 60 0.10 -7.21 11.42
C VAL A 60 -1.02 -8.15 11.82
N SER A 61 -1.52 -8.03 13.05
CA SER A 61 -2.71 -8.78 13.48
C SER A 61 -3.60 -7.94 14.40
N ALA A 62 -4.93 -8.17 14.29
CA ALA A 62 -5.97 -7.49 15.04
C ALA A 62 -6.24 -8.18 16.40
N ARG A 63 -5.19 -8.39 17.21
CA ARG A 63 -5.27 -9.09 18.51
C ARG A 63 -5.53 -8.17 19.71
N THR A 64 -5.59 -6.85 19.47
CA THR A 64 -5.82 -5.89 20.56
C THR A 64 -7.31 -5.68 20.76
N PHE A 65 -7.81 -6.06 21.92
CA PHE A 65 -9.21 -5.84 22.28
C PHE A 65 -9.34 -4.50 23.02
N ASN A 66 -9.83 -3.49 22.33
CA ASN A 66 -10.04 -2.14 22.88
C ASN A 66 -11.39 -1.59 22.40
N PRO A 67 -12.52 -2.12 22.90
CA PRO A 67 -13.83 -1.65 22.50
C PRO A 67 -14.11 -0.25 23.03
N THR A 68 -14.69 0.60 22.20
CA THR A 68 -15.22 1.91 22.58
C THR A 68 -16.72 1.96 22.30
N TYR A 69 -17.47 2.82 23.02
CA TYR A 69 -18.86 3.05 22.72
C TYR A 69 -19.02 4.03 21.55
N SER A 70 -19.91 3.70 20.62
CA SER A 70 -20.37 4.67 19.63
C SER A 70 -21.19 5.76 20.32
N SER A 71 -21.02 7.01 19.90
CA SER A 71 -21.79 8.16 20.40
C SER A 71 -23.23 8.20 19.84
N THR A 72 -23.53 7.39 18.82
CA THR A 72 -24.82 7.46 18.10
C THR A 72 -25.70 6.24 18.29
N GLU A 73 -25.16 5.06 18.44
CA GLU A 73 -25.93 3.80 18.37
C GLU A 73 -25.85 2.91 19.62
N TRP A 74 -25.15 3.33 20.66
CA TRP A 74 -24.92 2.53 21.88
C TRP A 74 -24.27 1.16 21.65
N ASN A 75 -23.64 0.97 20.48
CA ASN A 75 -22.93 -0.25 20.11
C ASN A 75 -21.43 -0.10 20.37
N HIS A 76 -20.75 -1.24 20.62
CA HIS A 76 -19.31 -1.27 20.69
C HIS A 76 -18.69 -1.02 19.30
N VAL A 77 -17.71 -0.14 19.27
CA VAL A 77 -16.87 0.11 18.09
C VAL A 77 -15.46 -0.43 18.38
N TYR A 78 -14.95 -1.24 17.48
CA TYR A 78 -13.64 -1.86 17.59
C TYR A 78 -12.66 -1.11 16.69
N ASN A 79 -11.97 -0.11 17.24
CA ASN A 79 -10.99 0.70 16.52
C ASN A 79 -9.57 0.34 16.95
N ASN A 80 -8.62 0.53 16.03
CA ASN A 80 -7.20 0.37 16.31
C ASN A 80 -6.85 -0.96 17.01
N MET A 81 -7.33 -2.08 16.45
CA MET A 81 -7.06 -3.41 17.01
C MET A 81 -5.72 -3.99 16.56
N ASN A 82 -5.10 -3.40 15.55
CA ASN A 82 -3.90 -3.94 14.93
C ASN A 82 -2.64 -3.54 15.67
N LYS A 83 -1.75 -4.52 15.84
CA LYS A 83 -0.34 -4.34 16.24
C LYS A 83 0.57 -5.14 15.34
N ILE A 84 1.86 -4.98 15.52
CA ILE A 84 2.89 -5.72 14.82
C ILE A 84 3.30 -6.93 15.64
N TYR A 85 3.48 -8.07 14.99
CA TYR A 85 3.88 -9.33 15.61
C TYR A 85 5.10 -9.90 14.89
N ILE A 86 5.94 -10.60 15.65
CA ILE A 86 7.15 -11.28 15.19
C ILE A 86 6.98 -12.76 15.47
N LEU A 87 7.23 -13.60 14.48
CA LEU A 87 7.16 -15.05 14.60
C LEU A 87 8.54 -15.65 14.27
N PRO A 88 9.26 -16.21 15.24
CA PRO A 88 10.46 -16.99 14.99
C PRO A 88 10.14 -18.22 14.16
N LEU A 89 10.83 -18.41 13.02
CA LEU A 89 10.62 -19.53 12.09
C LEU A 89 11.64 -20.65 12.28
N THR A 90 12.85 -20.34 12.78
CA THR A 90 13.93 -21.31 12.98
C THR A 90 14.17 -21.54 14.48
N GLN A 91 14.73 -22.71 14.82
CA GLN A 91 15.02 -23.06 16.22
C GLN A 91 16.15 -22.20 16.83
N ASP A 92 17.06 -21.71 16.00
CA ASP A 92 18.19 -20.85 16.41
C ASP A 92 17.84 -19.34 16.40
N ALA A 93 16.58 -18.99 16.10
CA ALA A 93 16.13 -17.61 16.15
C ALA A 93 16.11 -17.11 17.59
N THR A 94 16.75 -15.96 17.83
CA THR A 94 16.71 -15.31 19.15
C THR A 94 15.30 -14.82 19.45
N ILE A 95 14.77 -15.19 20.61
CA ILE A 95 13.44 -14.73 21.06
C ILE A 95 13.51 -13.25 21.44
N PRO A 96 12.84 -12.33 20.72
CA PRO A 96 12.78 -10.94 21.11
C PRO A 96 12.18 -10.78 22.50
N PHE A 97 12.73 -9.83 23.29
CA PHE A 97 12.24 -9.51 24.65
C PHE A 97 12.31 -10.65 25.67
N ALA A 98 13.09 -11.71 25.41
CA ALA A 98 13.34 -12.73 26.42
C ALA A 98 13.88 -12.07 27.71
N PRO A 99 13.49 -12.57 28.89
CA PRO A 99 14.05 -12.07 30.16
C PRO A 99 15.56 -12.15 30.16
N GLU A 100 16.22 -11.06 30.48
CA GLU A 100 17.67 -11.07 30.70
C GLU A 100 17.96 -11.73 32.06
N ASN A 101 18.98 -12.60 32.07
CA ASN A 101 19.40 -13.23 33.32
C ASN A 101 20.34 -12.29 34.05
N ASP A 102 19.97 -11.87 35.29
CA ASP A 102 20.75 -10.97 36.13
C ASP A 102 22.04 -11.61 36.71
N ASN A 103 22.33 -12.88 36.40
CA ASN A 103 23.58 -13.49 36.82
C ASN A 103 24.77 -12.78 36.17
N PRO A 104 25.79 -12.39 36.93
CA PRO A 104 26.99 -11.79 36.40
C PRO A 104 27.62 -12.73 35.38
N LYS A 105 27.73 -12.28 34.14
CA LYS A 105 28.32 -13.04 33.05
C LYS A 105 29.74 -13.43 33.43
N ALA A 106 30.02 -14.72 33.46
CA ALA A 106 31.43 -15.21 33.51
C ALA A 106 32.21 -14.56 32.35
N PRO A 107 33.46 -14.16 32.54
CA PRO A 107 34.23 -13.49 31.49
C PRO A 107 34.26 -14.35 30.23
N GLN A 108 33.62 -13.88 29.18
CA GLN A 108 33.65 -14.49 27.87
C GLN A 108 35.10 -14.37 27.34
N GLN A 109 35.73 -15.47 27.11
CA GLN A 109 36.99 -15.52 26.34
C GLN A 109 36.70 -14.98 24.93
N THR A 110 37.29 -13.85 24.62
CA THR A 110 37.22 -13.22 23.30
C THR A 110 37.81 -14.18 22.27
N PRO A 111 37.07 -14.62 21.24
CA PRO A 111 37.69 -15.40 20.16
C PRO A 111 38.66 -14.48 19.41
N THR A 112 39.91 -14.86 19.34
CA THR A 112 40.95 -14.19 18.55
C THR A 112 40.56 -14.27 17.09
N THR A 113 40.15 -13.17 16.49
CA THR A 113 39.82 -13.04 15.08
C THR A 113 41.12 -13.23 14.26
N ARG A 114 41.29 -14.36 13.61
CA ARG A 114 42.24 -14.49 12.50
C ARG A 114 41.64 -13.77 11.31
N GLU A 115 42.30 -12.71 10.87
CA GLU A 115 42.04 -12.06 9.59
C GLU A 115 42.21 -13.06 8.45
N THR A 116 41.10 -13.47 7.85
CA THR A 116 41.10 -14.21 6.58
C THR A 116 40.83 -13.23 5.47
N LYS A 117 41.74 -13.21 4.47
CA LYS A 117 41.69 -12.41 3.24
C LYS A 117 40.32 -12.50 2.58
N LYS A 118 39.81 -11.32 2.18
CA LYS A 118 38.65 -11.16 1.30
C LYS A 118 38.85 -11.98 0.02
N SER A 119 38.14 -13.09 -0.10
CA SER A 119 37.77 -13.66 -1.39
C SER A 119 36.39 -13.08 -1.77
N GLU A 120 36.22 -12.72 -3.02
CA GLU A 120 34.90 -12.36 -3.60
C GLU A 120 34.01 -13.60 -3.51
N ALA A 121 33.24 -13.68 -2.41
CA ALA A 121 32.27 -14.73 -2.22
C ALA A 121 30.99 -14.32 -2.93
N THR A 122 30.53 -15.11 -3.86
CA THR A 122 29.14 -15.17 -4.32
C THR A 122 28.26 -15.11 -3.07
N LYS A 123 27.37 -14.13 -2.99
CA LYS A 123 26.46 -13.94 -1.85
C LYS A 123 25.48 -15.12 -1.81
N GLU A 124 25.86 -16.23 -1.19
CA GLU A 124 24.90 -17.29 -0.87
C GLU A 124 23.98 -16.79 0.25
N HIS A 125 22.70 -16.72 -0.02
CA HIS A 125 21.70 -16.45 1.00
C HIS A 125 21.62 -17.66 1.95
N PRO A 126 21.49 -17.44 3.28
CA PRO A 126 21.40 -18.53 4.23
C PRO A 126 20.18 -19.41 3.92
N LYS A 127 20.40 -20.71 3.76
CA LYS A 127 19.34 -21.69 3.59
C LYS A 127 18.74 -21.98 4.96
N ASN A 128 17.58 -21.39 5.26
CA ASN A 128 16.88 -21.63 6.50
C ASN A 128 15.93 -22.84 6.37
N GLU A 129 15.89 -23.66 7.40
CA GLU A 129 14.85 -24.67 7.58
C GLU A 129 13.90 -24.23 8.68
N TYR A 130 12.60 -24.20 8.36
CA TYR A 130 11.59 -23.70 9.28
C TYR A 130 11.04 -24.83 10.15
N ASP A 131 10.88 -24.50 11.43
CA ASP A 131 10.23 -25.37 12.40
C ASP A 131 8.78 -24.94 12.58
N TYR A 132 7.86 -25.79 12.16
CA TYR A 132 6.41 -25.52 12.23
C TYR A 132 5.76 -26.07 13.50
N THR A 133 6.53 -26.70 14.41
CA THR A 133 5.99 -27.27 15.64
C THR A 133 5.46 -26.19 16.57
N ASN A 134 4.18 -26.25 16.92
CA ASN A 134 3.48 -25.28 17.78
C ASN A 134 3.70 -23.81 17.33
N ILE A 135 3.76 -23.59 16.01
CA ILE A 135 4.18 -22.30 15.43
C ILE A 135 3.34 -21.12 15.93
N ALA A 136 2.02 -21.28 16.02
CA ALA A 136 1.11 -20.21 16.46
C ALA A 136 1.37 -19.74 17.90
N ASN A 137 1.95 -20.61 18.76
CA ASN A 137 2.28 -20.26 20.15
C ASN A 137 3.59 -19.47 20.29
N ARG A 138 4.35 -19.31 19.21
CA ARG A 138 5.62 -18.56 19.20
C ARG A 138 5.46 -17.09 18.76
N ILE A 139 4.21 -16.66 18.52
CA ILE A 139 3.93 -15.29 18.09
C ILE A 139 4.20 -14.32 19.24
N ILE A 140 5.05 -13.31 18.98
CA ILE A 140 5.50 -12.31 19.95
C ILE A 140 4.97 -10.95 19.51
N GLU A 141 4.32 -10.24 20.43
CA GLU A 141 3.84 -8.89 20.19
C GLU A 141 4.99 -7.86 20.24
N LEU A 142 5.07 -6.98 19.25
CA LEU A 142 5.93 -5.81 19.31
C LEU A 142 5.27 -4.75 20.22
N PRO A 143 5.96 -4.17 21.19
CA PRO A 143 5.36 -3.22 22.14
C PRO A 143 5.21 -1.82 21.52
N VAL A 144 4.39 -1.75 20.46
CA VAL A 144 3.95 -0.52 19.80
C VAL A 144 2.49 -0.24 20.13
N SER A 145 2.07 1.01 19.99
CA SER A 145 0.66 1.38 20.16
C SER A 145 -0.22 0.68 19.13
N ALA A 146 -1.45 0.37 19.47
CA ALA A 146 -2.40 -0.14 18.50
C ALA A 146 -2.68 0.92 17.41
N GLY A 147 -2.80 0.50 16.13
CA GLY A 147 -2.96 1.42 15.01
C GLY A 147 -2.97 0.71 13.65
N ASN A 148 -2.91 1.48 12.58
CA ASN A 148 -2.84 0.95 11.22
C ASN A 148 -1.38 0.86 10.79
N TYR A 149 -0.91 -0.35 10.57
CA TYR A 149 0.46 -0.67 10.17
C TYR A 149 0.46 -1.36 8.80
N HIS A 150 1.44 -1.05 7.98
CA HIS A 150 1.66 -1.72 6.70
C HIS A 150 3.14 -1.62 6.29
N ASP A 151 3.51 -2.36 5.25
CA ASP A 151 4.85 -2.32 4.66
C ASP A 151 5.94 -2.65 5.69
N LEU A 152 5.82 -3.85 6.27
CA LEU A 152 6.70 -4.29 7.35
C LEU A 152 7.99 -4.88 6.81
N HIS A 153 9.12 -4.51 7.41
CA HIS A 153 10.42 -5.09 7.12
C HIS A 153 11.21 -5.33 8.41
N MET A 154 11.96 -6.40 8.48
CA MET A 154 12.84 -6.68 9.62
C MET A 154 14.28 -6.90 9.14
N ILE A 155 15.21 -6.07 9.65
CA ILE A 155 16.64 -6.09 9.29
C ILE A 155 17.45 -6.09 10.59
N GLY A 156 18.03 -7.23 10.93
CA GLY A 156 18.71 -7.40 12.22
C GLY A 156 17.76 -7.12 13.39
N ASN A 157 18.12 -6.20 14.27
CA ASN A 157 17.30 -5.82 15.44
C ASN A 157 16.31 -4.69 15.15
N GLN A 158 16.09 -4.32 13.90
CA GLN A 158 15.21 -3.22 13.53
C GLN A 158 13.99 -3.72 12.79
N VAL A 159 12.81 -3.35 13.26
CA VAL A 159 11.53 -3.56 12.58
C VAL A 159 11.06 -2.22 12.02
N TYR A 160 10.98 -2.14 10.69
CA TYR A 160 10.50 -0.99 9.96
C TYR A 160 9.02 -1.20 9.64
N PHE A 161 8.25 -0.14 9.72
CA PHE A 161 6.83 -0.16 9.39
C PHE A 161 6.34 1.22 8.98
N ASN A 162 5.34 1.27 8.11
CA ASN A 162 4.67 2.50 7.76
C ASN A 162 3.46 2.73 8.66
N ARG A 163 3.35 3.97 9.16
CA ARG A 163 2.23 4.50 9.91
C ARG A 163 2.06 5.98 9.61
N TYR A 164 0.84 6.43 9.32
CA TYR A 164 0.53 7.85 9.01
C TYR A 164 1.33 8.46 7.86
N GLY A 165 1.75 7.64 6.89
CA GLY A 165 2.48 8.12 5.70
C GLY A 165 4.00 8.11 5.80
N ASN A 166 4.57 8.02 7.00
CA ASN A 166 6.00 7.88 7.23
C ASN A 166 6.38 6.46 7.62
N THR A 167 7.65 6.14 7.46
CA THR A 167 8.25 4.92 7.99
C THR A 167 8.82 5.20 9.38
N SER A 168 8.50 4.34 10.32
CA SER A 168 9.12 4.29 11.65
C SER A 168 9.98 3.03 11.80
N ILE A 169 10.94 3.08 12.70
CA ILE A 169 11.75 1.94 13.13
C ILE A 169 11.42 1.63 14.59
N TYR A 170 11.22 0.37 14.92
CA TYR A 170 11.31 -0.10 16.29
C TYR A 170 12.60 -0.92 16.46
N ASN A 171 13.48 -0.44 17.35
CA ASN A 171 14.70 -1.16 17.71
C ASN A 171 14.41 -2.16 18.83
N LEU A 172 14.57 -3.45 18.55
CA LEU A 172 14.26 -4.54 19.49
C LEU A 172 15.17 -4.54 20.72
N LYS A 173 16.43 -4.13 20.57
CA LYS A 173 17.40 -4.08 21.65
C LYS A 173 17.16 -2.90 22.58
N ASP A 174 16.99 -1.73 22.00
CA ASP A 174 16.81 -0.48 22.75
C ASP A 174 15.37 -0.27 23.19
N ARG A 175 14.44 -1.10 22.69
CA ARG A 175 12.99 -1.02 22.92
C ARG A 175 12.42 0.37 22.62
N LYS A 176 12.90 0.98 21.54
CA LYS A 176 12.57 2.36 21.17
C LYS A 176 12.04 2.46 19.74
N GLU A 177 10.96 3.22 19.61
CA GLU A 177 10.42 3.65 18.31
C GLU A 177 11.05 4.98 17.88
N THR A 178 11.34 5.12 16.59
CA THR A 178 11.88 6.33 15.96
C THR A 178 11.21 6.56 14.61
N ASP A 179 10.60 7.72 14.41
CA ASP A 179 10.07 8.13 13.10
C ASP A 179 11.24 8.55 12.18
N LEU A 180 11.21 8.08 10.94
CA LEU A 180 12.23 8.42 9.93
C LEU A 180 11.94 9.74 9.19
N ASN A 181 10.83 10.40 9.46
CA ASN A 181 10.37 11.65 8.81
C ASN A 181 10.16 11.53 7.28
N SER A 182 10.28 10.34 6.73
CA SER A 182 10.15 10.04 5.30
C SER A 182 9.53 8.66 5.13
N ARG A 183 8.86 8.44 4.02
CA ARG A 183 8.49 7.08 3.60
C ARG A 183 9.72 6.41 3.00
N ILE A 184 10.05 5.22 3.48
CA ILE A 184 11.17 4.41 3.00
C ILE A 184 10.63 3.26 2.16
N ILE A 185 11.12 3.15 0.94
CA ILE A 185 10.81 2.06 0.01
C ILE A 185 12.07 1.22 -0.15
N PHE A 186 12.03 -0.01 0.35
CA PHE A 186 13.20 -0.88 0.36
C PHE A 186 13.45 -1.51 -1.01
N GLY A 187 14.71 -1.48 -1.43
CA GLY A 187 15.16 -2.20 -2.62
C GLY A 187 15.33 -3.71 -2.37
N PRO A 188 15.40 -4.52 -3.43
CA PRO A 188 15.68 -5.94 -3.32
C PRO A 188 16.96 -6.21 -2.52
N GLY A 189 16.91 -7.25 -1.65
CA GLY A 189 18.05 -7.63 -0.82
C GLY A 189 18.45 -6.65 0.27
N TYR A 190 17.71 -5.56 0.47
CA TYR A 190 17.98 -4.54 1.49
C TYR A 190 19.40 -3.94 1.41
N GLU A 191 19.88 -3.65 0.20
CA GLU A 191 21.17 -2.96 0.01
C GLU A 191 20.99 -1.45 -0.02
N LYS A 192 19.95 -0.98 -0.70
CA LYS A 192 19.56 0.42 -0.83
C LYS A 192 18.07 0.58 -0.61
N ALA A 193 17.68 1.79 -0.34
CA ALA A 193 16.28 2.20 -0.24
C ALA A 193 16.05 3.54 -0.96
N ILE A 194 14.79 3.86 -1.18
CA ILE A 194 14.35 5.18 -1.64
C ILE A 194 13.66 5.87 -0.47
N ALA A 195 14.16 7.04 -0.08
CA ALA A 195 13.45 7.95 0.79
C ALA A 195 12.52 8.83 -0.05
N GLN A 196 11.25 8.88 0.33
CA GLN A 196 10.22 9.70 -0.30
C GLN A 196 9.69 10.75 0.69
N SER A 197 9.69 12.01 0.26
CA SER A 197 9.04 13.13 0.95
C SER A 197 8.21 13.92 -0.04
N GLY A 198 6.89 13.82 0.04
CA GLY A 198 5.99 14.35 -0.97
C GLY A 198 6.24 13.73 -2.35
N ARG A 199 6.62 14.55 -3.32
CA ARG A 199 6.97 14.13 -4.68
C ARG A 199 8.48 13.99 -4.92
N ALA A 200 9.31 14.19 -3.91
CA ALA A 200 10.75 14.08 -4.00
C ALA A 200 11.22 12.69 -3.59
N PHE A 201 12.16 12.11 -4.34
CA PHE A 201 12.72 10.79 -4.13
C PHE A 201 14.25 10.87 -4.08
N GLN A 202 14.86 10.16 -3.16
CA GLN A 202 16.31 10.06 -3.04
C GLN A 202 16.72 8.62 -2.76
N VAL A 203 17.73 8.11 -3.48
CA VAL A 203 18.35 6.81 -3.15
C VAL A 203 19.27 7.00 -1.95
N ILE A 204 19.10 6.13 -0.95
CA ILE A 204 19.85 6.16 0.31
C ILE A 204 20.31 4.75 0.70
N ASP A 205 21.23 4.67 1.63
CA ASP A 205 21.49 3.44 2.38
C ASP A 205 20.31 3.13 3.30
N ILE A 206 20.21 1.90 3.80
CA ILE A 206 19.14 1.55 4.74
C ILE A 206 19.29 2.41 6.00
N PRO A 207 18.31 3.25 6.31
CA PRO A 207 18.45 4.23 7.38
C PRO A 207 18.20 3.60 8.75
N ASN A 208 18.91 4.07 9.76
CA ASN A 208 18.70 3.76 11.17
C ASN A 208 18.34 5.00 12.02
N ALA A 209 18.18 6.13 11.37
CA ALA A 209 17.87 7.43 11.97
C ALA A 209 16.99 8.25 11.02
N PRO A 210 16.36 9.36 11.48
CA PRO A 210 15.55 10.24 10.65
C PRO A 210 16.26 10.69 9.37
N VAL A 211 15.51 10.70 8.27
CA VAL A 211 16.01 11.00 6.92
C VAL A 211 15.40 12.28 6.40
N SER A 212 16.24 13.12 5.78
CA SER A 212 15.81 14.28 5.00
C SER A 212 16.18 14.09 3.54
N VAL A 213 15.24 14.37 2.63
CA VAL A 213 15.46 14.29 1.18
C VAL A 213 16.09 15.60 0.71
N ASN A 214 17.43 15.66 0.67
CA ASN A 214 18.20 16.86 0.33
C ASN A 214 18.75 16.85 -1.10
N HIS A 215 18.90 15.67 -1.70
CA HIS A 215 19.43 15.47 -3.05
C HIS A 215 18.44 14.62 -3.86
N PRO A 216 17.26 15.18 -4.21
CA PRO A 216 16.25 14.41 -4.92
C PRO A 216 16.69 14.06 -6.34
N ILE A 217 16.26 12.91 -6.80
CA ILE A 217 16.40 12.50 -8.19
C ILE A 217 15.50 13.41 -9.03
N SER A 218 16.09 14.06 -10.06
CA SER A 218 15.29 14.81 -11.02
C SER A 218 14.49 13.87 -11.90
N THR A 219 13.18 14.08 -11.93
CA THR A 219 12.25 13.38 -12.86
C THR A 219 11.69 14.33 -13.93
N SER A 220 12.18 15.57 -14.00
CA SER A 220 11.68 16.61 -14.91
C SER A 220 11.82 16.25 -16.39
N ASP A 221 12.83 15.44 -16.72
CA ASP A 221 13.14 15.04 -18.08
C ASP A 221 12.49 13.69 -18.47
N LEU A 222 11.83 13.02 -17.54
CA LEU A 222 11.08 11.81 -17.83
C LEU A 222 9.81 12.16 -18.59
N LYS A 223 9.83 11.87 -19.90
CA LYS A 223 8.71 12.10 -20.80
C LYS A 223 8.31 10.78 -21.44
N LYS A 224 7.00 10.57 -21.56
CA LYS A 224 6.42 9.44 -22.29
C LYS A 224 5.42 9.99 -23.32
N TYR A 225 5.52 9.51 -24.54
CA TYR A 225 4.47 9.73 -25.53
C TYR A 225 3.30 8.81 -25.21
N ILE A 226 2.10 9.34 -25.13
CA ILE A 226 0.86 8.59 -24.89
C ILE A 226 -0.06 8.82 -26.08
N ASP A 227 -0.50 7.73 -26.70
CA ASP A 227 -1.61 7.72 -27.64
C ASP A 227 -2.90 7.52 -26.86
N TYR A 228 -3.65 8.58 -26.65
CA TYR A 228 -4.87 8.54 -25.84
C TYR A 228 -5.94 7.58 -26.39
N HIS A 229 -6.06 7.41 -27.70
CA HIS A 229 -7.05 6.48 -28.25
C HIS A 229 -6.73 5.02 -27.93
N GLN A 230 -5.44 4.65 -28.02
CA GLN A 230 -4.99 3.32 -27.61
C GLN A 230 -5.12 3.12 -26.09
N GLU A 231 -4.77 4.11 -25.30
CA GLU A 231 -4.91 4.08 -23.85
C GLU A 231 -6.38 3.96 -23.44
N TRP A 232 -7.29 4.72 -24.03
CA TRP A 232 -8.71 4.67 -23.72
C TRP A 232 -9.34 3.32 -24.06
N MET A 233 -8.94 2.71 -25.17
CA MET A 233 -9.36 1.35 -25.48
C MET A 233 -8.85 0.36 -24.42
N GLN A 234 -7.62 0.51 -23.96
CA GLN A 234 -7.06 -0.33 -22.89
C GLN A 234 -7.81 -0.10 -21.56
N ILE A 235 -8.08 1.13 -21.18
CA ILE A 235 -8.85 1.46 -19.96
C ILE A 235 -10.26 0.85 -20.03
N TYR A 236 -10.94 0.95 -21.17
CA TYR A 236 -12.24 0.32 -21.40
C TYR A 236 -12.17 -1.20 -21.20
N ASN A 237 -11.21 -1.86 -21.83
CA ASN A 237 -11.00 -3.30 -21.72
C ASN A 237 -10.74 -3.73 -20.27
N GLU A 238 -9.89 -3.00 -19.55
CA GLU A 238 -9.60 -3.30 -18.14
C GLU A 238 -10.81 -3.06 -17.23
N SER A 239 -11.59 -2.01 -17.45
CA SER A 239 -12.81 -1.74 -16.69
C SER A 239 -13.81 -2.90 -16.84
N TRP A 240 -13.99 -3.41 -18.06
CA TRP A 240 -14.84 -4.58 -18.31
C TRP A 240 -14.31 -5.85 -17.63
N ARG A 241 -12.98 -6.12 -17.73
CA ARG A 241 -12.33 -7.27 -17.09
C ARG A 241 -12.46 -7.24 -15.58
N GLN A 242 -12.22 -6.08 -14.95
CA GLN A 242 -12.33 -5.93 -13.51
C GLN A 242 -13.75 -6.25 -13.02
N MET A 243 -14.79 -5.75 -13.71
CA MET A 243 -16.15 -6.12 -13.37
C MET A 243 -16.38 -7.62 -13.55
N ARG A 244 -15.95 -8.23 -14.66
CA ARG A 244 -16.08 -9.68 -14.90
C ARG A 244 -15.44 -10.51 -13.80
N ASP A 245 -14.23 -10.14 -13.36
CA ASP A 245 -13.40 -10.97 -12.50
C ASP A 245 -13.68 -10.74 -11.00
N PHE A 246 -14.15 -9.57 -10.62
CA PHE A 246 -14.32 -9.16 -9.22
C PHE A 246 -15.75 -8.81 -8.82
N PHE A 247 -16.72 -8.86 -9.73
CA PHE A 247 -18.11 -8.64 -9.36
C PHE A 247 -18.58 -9.73 -8.40
N TYR A 248 -19.31 -9.34 -7.34
CA TYR A 248 -19.68 -10.25 -6.25
C TYR A 248 -20.62 -11.38 -6.69
N ALA A 249 -21.46 -11.16 -7.70
CA ALA A 249 -22.37 -12.16 -8.24
C ALA A 249 -21.75 -12.81 -9.49
N LYS A 250 -21.37 -14.09 -9.40
CA LYS A 250 -20.72 -14.83 -10.50
C LYS A 250 -21.51 -14.85 -11.80
N ASN A 251 -22.83 -14.78 -11.72
CA ASN A 251 -23.73 -14.76 -12.88
C ASN A 251 -23.97 -13.33 -13.44
N MET A 252 -23.26 -12.31 -12.96
CA MET A 252 -23.41 -10.92 -13.38
C MET A 252 -24.86 -10.43 -13.33
N HIS A 253 -25.65 -10.85 -12.33
CA HIS A 253 -27.08 -10.63 -12.22
C HIS A 253 -27.90 -11.14 -13.43
N GLY A 254 -27.39 -12.09 -14.19
CA GLY A 254 -28.01 -12.59 -15.40
C GLY A 254 -27.80 -11.73 -16.66
N VAL A 255 -26.95 -10.70 -16.55
CA VAL A 255 -26.60 -9.82 -17.68
C VAL A 255 -25.61 -10.56 -18.62
N ASP A 256 -25.86 -10.49 -19.93
CA ASP A 256 -24.88 -10.89 -20.94
C ASP A 256 -23.70 -9.88 -20.95
N TRP A 257 -22.74 -10.10 -20.05
CA TRP A 257 -21.62 -9.19 -19.86
C TRP A 257 -20.72 -9.07 -21.09
N GLN A 258 -20.64 -10.12 -21.92
CA GLN A 258 -19.93 -10.07 -23.19
C GLN A 258 -20.69 -9.22 -24.22
N GLY A 259 -22.01 -9.37 -24.30
CA GLY A 259 -22.85 -8.53 -25.15
C GLY A 259 -22.79 -7.06 -24.76
N VAL A 260 -22.73 -6.76 -23.46
CA VAL A 260 -22.53 -5.39 -22.94
C VAL A 260 -21.17 -4.84 -23.40
N TYR A 261 -20.10 -5.63 -23.35
CA TYR A 261 -18.80 -5.21 -23.88
C TYR A 261 -18.88 -4.77 -25.33
N GLU A 262 -19.45 -5.60 -26.21
CA GLU A 262 -19.55 -5.27 -27.63
C GLU A 262 -20.49 -4.07 -27.91
N LYS A 263 -21.55 -3.93 -27.10
CA LYS A 263 -22.49 -2.81 -27.19
C LYS A 263 -21.81 -1.45 -27.01
N TYR A 264 -20.95 -1.31 -26.00
CA TYR A 264 -20.32 -0.04 -25.67
C TYR A 264 -18.96 0.16 -26.36
N LYS A 265 -18.27 -0.89 -26.75
CA LYS A 265 -16.97 -0.82 -27.43
C LYS A 265 -16.99 0.03 -28.70
N VAL A 266 -18.09 0.01 -29.43
CA VAL A 266 -18.25 0.78 -30.67
C VAL A 266 -18.20 2.29 -30.46
N LEU A 267 -18.42 2.77 -29.24
CA LEU A 267 -18.33 4.17 -28.87
C LEU A 267 -16.90 4.64 -28.62
N ILE A 268 -15.99 3.73 -28.26
CA ILE A 268 -14.63 4.10 -27.83
C ILE A 268 -13.82 4.83 -28.91
N PRO A 269 -13.89 4.45 -30.22
CA PRO A 269 -13.20 5.21 -31.26
C PRO A 269 -13.69 6.65 -31.43
N HIS A 270 -14.86 6.98 -30.90
CA HIS A 270 -15.47 8.31 -30.99
C HIS A 270 -15.22 9.17 -29.72
N VAL A 271 -14.59 8.60 -28.72
CA VAL A 271 -14.19 9.32 -27.50
C VAL A 271 -13.08 10.32 -27.84
N ASN A 272 -13.27 11.60 -27.48
CA ASN A 272 -12.29 12.67 -27.72
C ASN A 272 -11.78 13.31 -26.43
N HIS A 273 -12.38 12.98 -25.28
CA HIS A 273 -11.98 13.50 -23.98
C HIS A 273 -12.10 12.43 -22.89
N ARG A 274 -11.27 12.49 -21.90
CA ARG A 274 -11.26 11.49 -20.80
C ARG A 274 -12.61 11.41 -20.05
N THR A 275 -13.33 12.52 -19.96
CA THR A 275 -14.67 12.56 -19.37
C THR A 275 -15.69 11.74 -20.15
N ASP A 276 -15.59 11.76 -21.49
CA ASP A 276 -16.48 10.98 -22.35
C ASP A 276 -16.24 9.46 -22.14
N LEU A 277 -14.97 9.06 -22.02
CA LEU A 277 -14.64 7.68 -21.66
C LEU A 277 -15.23 7.27 -20.31
N THR A 278 -15.11 8.15 -19.29
CA THR A 278 -15.69 7.92 -17.97
C THR A 278 -17.20 7.74 -18.05
N TYR A 279 -17.88 8.54 -18.88
CA TYR A 279 -19.31 8.42 -19.11
C TYR A 279 -19.66 7.07 -19.75
N VAL A 280 -18.96 6.67 -20.82
CA VAL A 280 -19.19 5.37 -21.51
C VAL A 280 -18.97 4.20 -20.58
N ILE A 281 -17.90 4.24 -19.73
CA ILE A 281 -17.65 3.21 -18.72
C ILE A 281 -18.80 3.19 -17.69
N GLY A 282 -19.28 4.35 -17.26
CA GLY A 282 -20.40 4.45 -16.33
C GLY A 282 -21.68 3.81 -16.88
N GLU A 283 -22.00 4.07 -18.15
CA GLU A 283 -23.15 3.44 -18.84
C GLU A 283 -22.98 1.91 -18.92
N MET A 284 -21.77 1.43 -19.28
CA MET A 284 -21.45 -0.01 -19.32
C MET A 284 -21.66 -0.67 -17.94
N ILE A 285 -21.16 -0.06 -16.88
CA ILE A 285 -21.33 -0.59 -15.52
C ILE A 285 -22.78 -0.53 -15.06
N GLY A 286 -23.52 0.47 -15.51
CA GLY A 286 -24.94 0.67 -15.18
C GLY A 286 -25.82 -0.51 -15.62
N GLU A 287 -25.44 -1.27 -16.65
CA GLU A 287 -26.16 -2.47 -17.08
C GLU A 287 -26.25 -3.56 -16.01
N LEU A 288 -25.33 -3.55 -15.03
CA LEU A 288 -25.35 -4.49 -13.91
C LEU A 288 -26.48 -4.21 -12.90
N SER A 289 -27.14 -3.05 -12.99
CA SER A 289 -28.25 -2.63 -12.10
C SER A 289 -27.90 -2.79 -10.62
N VAL A 290 -26.70 -2.38 -10.23
CA VAL A 290 -26.21 -2.46 -8.86
C VAL A 290 -25.96 -1.07 -8.29
N GLY A 291 -26.33 -0.86 -7.03
CA GLY A 291 -26.03 0.37 -6.30
C GLY A 291 -24.54 0.48 -5.96
N HIS A 292 -24.05 1.72 -5.79
CA HIS A 292 -22.67 2.01 -5.40
C HIS A 292 -21.58 1.52 -6.37
N ALA A 293 -21.89 1.42 -7.67
CA ALA A 293 -20.93 1.22 -8.72
C ALA A 293 -20.68 2.56 -9.43
N TYR A 294 -19.44 3.02 -9.44
CA TYR A 294 -19.10 4.34 -9.94
C TYR A 294 -17.93 4.27 -10.92
N SER A 295 -17.99 5.12 -11.94
CA SER A 295 -16.86 5.48 -12.78
C SER A 295 -16.60 6.97 -12.60
N ALA A 296 -15.41 7.34 -12.21
CA ALA A 296 -15.09 8.74 -11.97
C ALA A 296 -13.62 9.02 -12.24
N ASN A 297 -13.31 10.30 -12.40
CA ASN A 297 -11.98 10.84 -12.57
C ASN A 297 -11.23 10.32 -13.81
N GLY A 298 -10.01 10.67 -13.91
CA GLY A 298 -9.09 10.32 -14.97
C GLY A 298 -8.21 11.51 -15.30
N GLU A 299 -7.03 11.22 -15.76
CA GLU A 299 -6.07 12.25 -16.13
C GLU A 299 -6.51 12.92 -17.44
N HIS A 300 -6.52 14.24 -17.44
CA HIS A 300 -6.74 15.05 -18.62
C HIS A 300 -5.92 16.34 -18.52
N PRO A 301 -5.52 16.95 -19.64
CA PRO A 301 -4.84 18.24 -19.63
C PRO A 301 -5.70 19.29 -18.93
N THR A 302 -5.13 19.93 -17.92
CA THR A 302 -5.79 21.05 -17.23
C THR A 302 -5.01 22.30 -17.56
N PRO A 303 -5.59 23.25 -18.31
CA PRO A 303 -4.94 24.51 -18.60
C PRO A 303 -4.71 25.31 -17.32
N ALA A 304 -3.62 26.05 -17.29
CA ALA A 304 -3.34 26.94 -16.17
C ALA A 304 -4.50 27.94 -16.01
N ARG A 305 -5.03 28.02 -14.79
CA ARG A 305 -6.10 28.97 -14.49
C ARG A 305 -5.50 30.38 -14.42
N ILE A 306 -5.95 31.26 -15.29
CA ILE A 306 -5.61 32.66 -15.25
C ILE A 306 -6.68 33.36 -14.37
N PRO A 307 -6.30 33.87 -13.20
CA PRO A 307 -7.23 34.65 -12.39
C PRO A 307 -7.63 35.94 -13.12
N MET A 308 -8.91 36.13 -13.30
CA MET A 308 -9.42 37.36 -13.93
C MET A 308 -10.74 37.78 -13.27
N GLY A 309 -10.96 39.06 -13.25
CA GLY A 309 -12.24 39.61 -12.81
C GLY A 309 -13.36 39.28 -13.82
N LEU A 310 -14.49 38.88 -13.30
CA LEU A 310 -15.68 38.72 -14.12
C LEU A 310 -16.37 40.09 -14.27
N LEU A 311 -16.77 40.43 -15.51
CA LEU A 311 -17.44 41.72 -15.80
C LEU A 311 -18.84 41.81 -15.23
N GLY A 312 -19.37 40.75 -14.61
CA GLY A 312 -20.72 40.75 -14.04
C GLY A 312 -21.83 41.00 -15.07
N ALA A 313 -21.64 40.59 -16.31
CA ALA A 313 -22.58 40.83 -17.39
C ALA A 313 -22.73 39.60 -18.30
N ARG A 314 -23.89 39.52 -18.96
CA ARG A 314 -24.10 38.58 -20.07
C ARG A 314 -23.89 39.28 -21.41
N PHE A 315 -23.22 38.60 -22.32
CA PHE A 315 -22.87 39.10 -23.64
C PHE A 315 -23.54 38.24 -24.73
N LYS A 316 -23.85 38.86 -25.85
CA LYS A 316 -24.29 38.19 -27.07
C LYS A 316 -23.50 38.76 -28.24
N LYS A 317 -23.11 37.92 -29.21
CA LYS A 317 -22.50 38.35 -30.44
C LYS A 317 -23.52 39.14 -31.24
N ASP A 318 -23.14 40.34 -31.68
CA ASP A 318 -23.93 41.23 -32.50
C ASP A 318 -23.56 41.05 -33.99
N PRO A 319 -24.48 41.28 -34.96
CA PRO A 319 -24.17 41.21 -36.37
C PRO A 319 -23.03 42.15 -36.82
N SER A 320 -22.76 43.18 -36.07
CA SER A 320 -21.62 44.10 -36.30
C SER A 320 -20.24 43.45 -36.03
N GLY A 321 -20.17 42.23 -35.51
CA GLY A 321 -18.97 41.53 -35.10
C GLY A 321 -18.50 41.80 -33.67
N TYR A 322 -19.11 42.76 -32.98
CA TYR A 322 -18.84 43.08 -31.57
C TYR A 322 -19.70 42.27 -30.60
N PHE A 323 -19.35 42.32 -29.33
CA PHE A 323 -20.17 41.74 -28.27
C PHE A 323 -21.04 42.81 -27.62
N LYS A 324 -22.35 42.58 -27.59
CA LYS A 324 -23.34 43.43 -26.93
C LYS A 324 -23.63 42.93 -25.53
N VAL A 325 -23.59 43.78 -24.53
CA VAL A 325 -24.09 43.51 -23.19
C VAL A 325 -25.59 43.31 -23.24
N THR A 326 -26.09 42.16 -22.86
CA THR A 326 -27.52 41.85 -22.85
C THR A 326 -28.15 41.93 -21.47
N LYS A 327 -27.34 41.77 -20.43
CA LYS A 327 -27.76 41.88 -19.04
C LYS A 327 -26.57 42.20 -18.15
N ILE A 328 -26.75 43.12 -17.23
CA ILE A 328 -25.83 43.31 -16.09
C ILE A 328 -26.37 42.44 -14.96
N ILE A 329 -25.49 41.65 -14.33
CA ILE A 329 -25.88 40.76 -13.23
C ILE A 329 -25.79 41.58 -11.94
N GLU A 330 -26.92 41.74 -11.30
CA GLU A 330 -26.96 42.41 -10.00
C GLU A 330 -26.28 41.52 -8.95
N GLY A 331 -25.27 42.07 -8.29
CA GLY A 331 -24.56 41.39 -7.19
C GLY A 331 -25.27 41.64 -5.85
N ALA A 332 -24.91 40.80 -4.88
CA ALA A 332 -25.30 41.02 -3.49
C ALA A 332 -24.37 42.07 -2.86
N ASN A 333 -24.62 43.37 -3.15
CA ASN A 333 -23.73 44.47 -2.79
C ASN A 333 -23.50 44.66 -1.28
N TRP A 334 -24.26 43.95 -0.47
CA TRP A 334 -24.10 43.86 0.99
C TRP A 334 -23.02 42.83 1.40
N ASN A 335 -22.59 42.00 0.48
CA ASN A 335 -21.57 40.98 0.72
C ASN A 335 -20.30 41.29 -0.08
N GLU A 336 -19.16 41.49 0.60
CA GLU A 336 -17.89 41.89 -0.02
C GLU A 336 -17.39 40.89 -1.06
N ALA A 337 -17.65 39.59 -0.87
CA ALA A 337 -17.22 38.52 -1.79
C ALA A 337 -18.04 38.51 -3.10
N THR A 338 -19.24 39.14 -3.14
CA THR A 338 -20.14 39.10 -4.28
C THR A 338 -20.53 40.51 -4.78
N ARG A 339 -19.82 41.55 -4.37
CA ARG A 339 -19.99 42.90 -4.91
C ARG A 339 -19.80 42.93 -6.41
N SER A 340 -20.73 43.54 -7.12
CA SER A 340 -20.66 43.85 -8.55
C SER A 340 -20.17 45.26 -8.77
#